data_fc887c5d710d3379cb9e35f695bd8497
#
_entry.id   fc887c5d710d3379cb9e35f695bd8497
#
_cell.length_a   1.000
_cell.length_b   1.000
_cell.length_c   1.000
_cell.angle_alpha   90.00
_cell.angle_beta   90.00
_cell.angle_gamma   90.00
#
_symmetry.space_group_name_H-M   'P 1'
#
loop_
_entity.id
_entity.type
_entity.pdbx_description
1 polymer ?
#
loop_
_entity_poly.entity_id
_entity_poly.type
_entity_poly.pdbx_seq_one_letter_code
_entity_poly.pdbx_strand_id
1 'polypeptide(L)'
;MRLKLLLPDVKIGKFSQPKKCSHPGCPGKTFYPRQIVRKKIVDTQYVEVSAWRYQCAKCGYTFRVYPEGVNNQHISMRVLGMAVMLYILGLSYGAVELVLGSLGVGIEKSSVYRAVQFAAEKVPGMQQKNLLTGYKTKAVGADITSVRCNGQWLPIGISVDAVNGMVLSIDVLPGEDAEQLQAWLEPILDAVDADVLVSDDADAF
;
A
#
# COMPACT_ATOMS: atom_id res chain seq x y z
N MET A 1 1.68 -3.05 -22.38
CA MET A 1 2.34 -2.69 -21.09
C MET A 1 2.61 -3.97 -20.31
N ARG A 2 3.86 -4.24 -19.88
CA ARG A 2 4.16 -5.38 -18.99
C ARG A 2 4.25 -4.87 -17.55
N LEU A 3 3.28 -5.20 -16.74
CA LEU A 3 3.33 -4.92 -15.30
C LEU A 3 4.35 -5.87 -14.65
N LYS A 4 5.43 -5.35 -14.10
CA LYS A 4 6.40 -6.13 -13.33
C LYS A 4 6.11 -5.93 -11.85
N LEU A 5 5.46 -6.90 -11.24
CA LEU A 5 5.22 -6.93 -9.80
C LEU A 5 6.45 -7.46 -9.07
N LEU A 6 7.02 -6.62 -8.21
CA LEU A 6 8.12 -6.98 -7.32
C LEU A 6 7.56 -7.22 -5.93
N LEU A 7 7.37 -8.49 -5.57
CA LEU A 7 6.99 -8.85 -4.21
C LEU A 7 8.22 -8.76 -3.29
N PRO A 8 8.03 -8.33 -2.03
CA PRO A 8 9.11 -8.35 -1.03
C PRO A 8 9.67 -9.76 -0.86
N ASP A 9 10.98 -9.88 -0.85
CA ASP A 9 11.64 -11.16 -0.62
C ASP A 9 12.01 -11.36 0.85
N VAL A 10 12.00 -12.61 1.32
CA VAL A 10 12.48 -12.98 2.65
C VAL A 10 13.93 -13.41 2.53
N LYS A 11 14.86 -12.55 2.99
CA LYS A 11 16.30 -12.80 2.90
C LYS A 11 16.83 -13.43 4.18
N ILE A 12 16.78 -14.77 4.25
CA ILE A 12 17.32 -15.51 5.40
C ILE A 12 18.79 -15.16 5.64
N GLY A 13 19.15 -14.93 6.90
CA GLY A 13 20.53 -14.65 7.30
C GLY A 13 21.00 -13.21 7.05
N LYS A 14 20.24 -12.38 6.33
CA LYS A 14 20.54 -10.95 6.18
C LYS A 14 19.83 -10.14 7.25
N PHE A 15 20.57 -9.61 8.20
CA PHE A 15 20.08 -8.77 9.28
C PHE A 15 20.67 -7.37 9.15
N SER A 16 19.82 -6.36 9.21
CA SER A 16 20.25 -4.99 9.36
C SER A 16 20.64 -4.74 10.82
N GLN A 17 21.82 -4.20 11.07
CA GLN A 17 22.18 -3.79 12.43
C GLN A 17 21.20 -2.71 12.92
N PRO A 18 20.73 -2.78 14.18
CA PRO A 18 19.84 -1.79 14.72
C PRO A 18 20.53 -0.42 14.81
N LYS A 19 19.88 0.63 14.27
CA LYS A 19 20.41 2.00 14.28
C LYS A 19 19.96 2.80 15.50
N LYS A 20 18.83 2.43 16.11
CA LYS A 20 18.23 3.11 17.27
C LYS A 20 17.52 2.09 18.17
N CYS A 21 17.40 2.42 19.45
CA CYS A 21 16.63 1.61 20.38
C CYS A 21 15.15 1.65 20.01
N SER A 22 14.47 0.48 20.07
CA SER A 22 13.02 0.39 19.83
C SER A 22 12.17 0.75 21.07
N HIS A 23 12.80 1.01 22.22
CA HIS A 23 12.11 1.52 23.39
C HIS A 23 11.74 2.99 23.19
N PRO A 24 10.46 3.39 23.36
CA PRO A 24 10.04 4.78 23.20
C PRO A 24 10.86 5.74 24.06
N GLY A 25 11.31 6.85 23.50
CA GLY A 25 12.08 7.89 24.20
C GLY A 25 13.55 7.54 24.47
N CYS A 26 14.04 6.34 24.14
CA CYS A 26 15.42 5.98 24.37
C CYS A 26 16.34 6.38 23.18
N PRO A 27 17.33 7.28 23.36
CA PRO A 27 18.25 7.68 22.30
C PRO A 27 19.44 6.70 22.15
N GLY A 28 19.40 5.51 22.74
CA GLY A 28 20.48 4.52 22.70
C GLY A 28 20.78 4.06 21.26
N LYS A 29 22.07 4.02 20.91
CA LYS A 29 22.59 3.59 19.60
C LYS A 29 23.54 2.40 19.69
N THR A 30 23.89 1.94 20.90
CA THR A 30 24.78 0.80 21.15
C THR A 30 23.98 -0.39 21.62
N PHE A 31 24.22 -1.56 21.02
CA PHE A 31 23.41 -2.77 21.25
C PHE A 31 24.31 -3.99 21.41
N TYR A 32 23.99 -4.84 22.36
CA TYR A 32 24.65 -6.12 22.57
C TYR A 32 23.80 -7.26 22.00
N PRO A 33 24.31 -8.08 21.07
CA PRO A 33 23.64 -9.29 20.65
C PRO A 33 23.57 -10.26 21.81
N ARG A 34 22.38 -10.84 22.07
CA ARG A 34 22.16 -11.77 23.18
C ARG A 34 22.03 -13.21 22.70
N GLN A 35 21.06 -13.44 21.82
CA GLN A 35 20.77 -14.78 21.32
C GLN A 35 20.05 -14.74 19.98
N ILE A 36 20.14 -15.84 19.25
CA ILE A 36 19.29 -16.11 18.10
C ILE A 36 18.03 -16.81 18.60
N VAL A 37 16.87 -16.33 18.18
CA VAL A 37 15.56 -16.93 18.48
C VAL A 37 14.89 -17.34 17.18
N ARG A 38 14.22 -18.48 17.20
CA ARG A 38 13.41 -18.98 16.08
C ARG A 38 12.03 -18.34 16.11
N LYS A 39 11.49 -18.05 14.95
CA LYS A 39 10.17 -17.49 14.76
C LYS A 39 9.44 -18.21 13.64
N LYS A 40 8.31 -18.83 13.96
CA LYS A 40 7.39 -19.38 12.96
C LYS A 40 6.77 -18.24 12.16
N ILE A 41 6.68 -18.41 10.86
CA ILE A 41 6.04 -17.46 9.93
C ILE A 41 5.13 -18.19 8.95
N VAL A 42 4.17 -17.47 8.43
CA VAL A 42 3.37 -17.86 7.27
C VAL A 42 4.02 -17.23 6.04
N ASP A 43 4.58 -18.07 5.18
CA ASP A 43 5.26 -17.65 3.96
C ASP A 43 5.15 -18.74 2.90
N THR A 44 5.37 -18.40 1.63
CA THR A 44 5.29 -19.35 0.50
C THR A 44 6.48 -20.32 0.44
N GLN A 45 7.60 -20.02 1.10
CA GLN A 45 8.84 -20.78 1.02
C GLN A 45 9.39 -21.19 2.39
N TYR A 46 9.04 -20.45 3.44
CA TYR A 46 9.65 -20.62 4.76
C TYR A 46 8.58 -20.77 5.83
N VAL A 47 8.72 -21.77 6.69
CA VAL A 47 7.86 -21.98 7.86
C VAL A 47 8.43 -21.35 9.13
N GLU A 48 9.73 -21.07 9.12
CA GLU A 48 10.45 -20.52 10.26
C GLU A 48 11.63 -19.64 9.80
N VAL A 49 11.93 -18.60 10.55
CA VAL A 49 13.10 -17.75 10.37
C VAL A 49 13.82 -17.52 11.70
N SER A 50 15.10 -17.27 11.64
CA SER A 50 15.87 -16.80 12.80
C SER A 50 15.73 -15.30 12.98
N ALA A 51 15.73 -14.83 14.21
CA ALA A 51 15.79 -13.42 14.57
C ALA A 51 16.87 -13.21 15.65
N TRP A 52 17.57 -12.08 15.59
CA TRP A 52 18.52 -11.69 16.63
C TRP A 52 17.80 -10.94 17.75
N ARG A 53 18.04 -11.34 19.00
CA ARG A 53 17.67 -10.55 20.17
C ARG A 53 18.83 -9.67 20.58
N TYR A 54 18.60 -8.36 20.60
CA TYR A 54 19.55 -7.35 21.06
C TYR A 54 19.11 -6.75 22.40
N GLN A 55 20.08 -6.26 23.16
CA GLN A 55 19.84 -5.45 24.36
C GLN A 55 20.46 -4.08 24.17
N CYS A 56 19.72 -3.03 24.46
CA CYS A 56 20.21 -1.66 24.45
C CYS A 56 21.17 -1.42 25.63
N ALA A 57 22.38 -0.92 25.34
CA ALA A 57 23.36 -0.59 26.39
C ALA A 57 22.87 0.52 27.32
N LYS A 58 22.01 1.45 26.83
CA LYS A 58 21.58 2.61 27.59
C LYS A 58 20.41 2.32 28.56
N CYS A 59 19.36 1.63 28.10
CA CYS A 59 18.13 1.42 28.89
C CYS A 59 17.90 -0.05 29.27
N GLY A 60 18.76 -0.98 28.85
CA GLY A 60 18.60 -2.40 29.14
C GLY A 60 17.48 -3.10 28.38
N TYR A 61 16.64 -2.36 27.62
CA TYR A 61 15.53 -2.93 26.87
C TYR A 61 16.00 -3.92 25.83
N THR A 62 15.29 -5.06 25.71
CA THR A 62 15.58 -6.10 24.74
C THR A 62 14.55 -6.10 23.61
N PHE A 63 15.03 -6.22 22.37
CA PHE A 63 14.19 -6.26 21.19
C PHE A 63 14.74 -7.25 20.16
N ARG A 64 13.91 -7.60 19.18
CA ARG A 64 14.27 -8.53 18.11
C ARG A 64 14.50 -7.77 16.80
N VAL A 65 15.53 -8.20 16.07
CA VAL A 65 15.81 -7.79 14.71
C VAL A 65 15.54 -8.98 13.80
N TYR A 66 14.64 -8.78 12.86
CA TYR A 66 14.22 -9.81 11.91
C TYR A 66 14.98 -9.66 10.59
N PRO A 67 15.09 -10.75 9.81
CA PRO A 67 15.62 -10.66 8.45
C PRO A 67 14.74 -9.79 7.57
N GLU A 68 15.29 -9.30 6.46
CA GLU A 68 14.55 -8.52 5.48
C GLU A 68 13.34 -9.31 4.97
N GLY A 69 12.19 -8.65 4.80
CA GLY A 69 10.93 -9.28 4.41
C GLY A 69 10.14 -9.90 5.57
N VAL A 70 10.64 -9.81 6.80
CA VAL A 70 9.95 -10.25 8.02
C VAL A 70 9.88 -9.12 9.04
N ASN A 71 8.78 -9.04 9.75
CA ASN A 71 8.58 -8.11 10.85
C ASN A 71 8.14 -8.84 12.13
N ASN A 72 7.55 -8.15 13.10
CA ASN A 72 7.02 -8.75 14.32
C ASN A 72 5.74 -9.59 14.10
N GLN A 73 5.06 -9.48 12.95
CA GLN A 73 3.86 -10.25 12.61
C GLN A 73 4.22 -11.69 12.21
N HIS A 74 3.26 -12.60 12.29
CA HIS A 74 3.47 -14.01 11.89
C HIS A 74 3.50 -14.21 10.37
N ILE A 75 2.99 -13.25 9.60
CA ILE A 75 2.89 -13.33 8.15
C ILE A 75 4.05 -12.56 7.53
N SER A 76 4.72 -13.13 6.54
CA SER A 76 5.81 -12.46 5.82
C SER A 76 5.31 -11.28 4.98
N MET A 77 6.20 -10.34 4.70
CA MET A 77 5.88 -9.20 3.82
C MET A 77 5.56 -9.66 2.39
N ARG A 78 6.10 -10.79 1.95
CA ARG A 78 5.77 -11.41 0.65
C ARG A 78 4.30 -11.80 0.59
N VAL A 79 3.81 -12.55 1.59
CA VAL A 79 2.42 -12.99 1.65
C VAL A 79 1.46 -11.80 1.80
N LEU A 80 1.82 -10.81 2.64
CA LEU A 80 1.03 -9.58 2.75
C LEU A 80 0.96 -8.81 1.41
N GLY A 81 2.09 -8.73 0.70
CA GLY A 81 2.14 -8.12 -0.63
C GLY A 81 1.29 -8.87 -1.66
N MET A 82 1.31 -10.22 -1.65
CA MET A 82 0.43 -11.04 -2.49
C MET A 82 -1.04 -10.80 -2.17
N ALA A 83 -1.40 -10.73 -0.89
CA ALA A 83 -2.77 -10.47 -0.47
C ALA A 83 -3.29 -9.11 -0.95
N VAL A 84 -2.48 -8.06 -0.80
CA VAL A 84 -2.81 -6.71 -1.31
C VAL A 84 -2.94 -6.72 -2.84
N MET A 85 -2.02 -7.37 -3.54
CA MET A 85 -2.06 -7.49 -5.01
C MET A 85 -3.33 -8.18 -5.49
N LEU A 86 -3.70 -9.32 -4.92
CA LEU A 86 -4.90 -10.06 -5.29
C LEU A 86 -6.16 -9.22 -5.04
N TYR A 87 -6.19 -8.44 -3.95
CA TYR A 87 -7.28 -7.51 -3.67
C TYR A 87 -7.36 -6.39 -4.73
N ILE A 88 -6.25 -5.78 -5.13
CA ILE A 88 -6.20 -4.75 -6.19
C ILE A 88 -6.68 -5.32 -7.52
N LEU A 89 -6.44 -6.61 -7.78
CA LEU A 89 -6.94 -7.32 -8.96
C LEU A 89 -8.45 -7.64 -8.88
N GLY A 90 -9.15 -7.19 -7.85
CA GLY A 90 -10.61 -7.28 -7.73
C GLY A 90 -11.13 -8.45 -6.89
N LEU A 91 -10.26 -9.22 -6.24
CA LEU A 91 -10.71 -10.31 -5.38
C LEU A 91 -11.23 -9.75 -4.03
N SER A 92 -12.34 -10.29 -3.55
CA SER A 92 -12.78 -10.00 -2.17
C SER A 92 -11.81 -10.56 -1.14
N TYR A 93 -11.82 -10.03 0.09
CA TYR A 93 -10.95 -10.53 1.17
C TYR A 93 -11.09 -12.05 1.42
N GLY A 94 -12.31 -12.59 1.30
CA GLY A 94 -12.54 -14.03 1.42
C GLY A 94 -12.01 -14.83 0.23
N ALA A 95 -12.11 -14.28 -0.98
CA ALA A 95 -11.54 -14.92 -2.17
C ALA A 95 -10.00 -14.93 -2.11
N VAL A 96 -9.38 -13.87 -1.59
CA VAL A 96 -7.92 -13.83 -1.34
C VAL A 96 -7.50 -14.91 -0.35
N GLU A 97 -8.22 -15.08 0.77
CA GLU A 97 -8.01 -16.17 1.74
C GLU A 97 -8.04 -17.53 1.06
N LEU A 98 -9.08 -17.80 0.25
CA LEU A 98 -9.23 -19.07 -0.47
C LEU A 98 -8.09 -19.32 -1.46
N VAL A 99 -7.73 -18.33 -2.26
CA VAL A 99 -6.64 -18.44 -3.24
C VAL A 99 -5.30 -18.71 -2.55
N LEU A 100 -4.96 -17.96 -1.51
CA LEU A 100 -3.71 -18.18 -0.78
C LEU A 100 -3.72 -19.50 -0.03
N GLY A 101 -4.88 -19.92 0.53
CA GLY A 101 -5.08 -21.22 1.15
C GLY A 101 -4.85 -22.37 0.17
N SER A 102 -5.31 -22.27 -1.07
CA SER A 102 -5.08 -23.28 -2.11
C SER A 102 -3.60 -23.41 -2.52
N LEU A 103 -2.81 -22.35 -2.27
CA LEU A 103 -1.35 -22.35 -2.46
C LEU A 103 -0.59 -22.81 -1.20
N GLY A 104 -1.29 -23.33 -0.19
CA GLY A 104 -0.69 -23.78 1.07
C GLY A 104 -0.32 -22.66 2.04
N VAL A 105 -0.80 -21.43 1.79
CA VAL A 105 -0.52 -20.25 2.62
C VAL A 105 -1.75 -19.90 3.46
N GLY A 106 -1.76 -20.34 4.72
CA GLY A 106 -2.87 -20.07 5.65
C GLY A 106 -2.86 -18.59 6.10
N ILE A 107 -3.73 -17.78 5.53
CA ILE A 107 -3.98 -16.41 5.95
C ILE A 107 -5.48 -16.22 6.16
N GLU A 108 -5.88 -15.60 7.26
CA GLU A 108 -7.28 -15.31 7.53
C GLU A 108 -7.75 -14.03 6.83
N LYS A 109 -9.03 -13.99 6.46
CA LYS A 109 -9.73 -12.82 5.89
C LYS A 109 -9.45 -11.53 6.66
N SER A 110 -9.45 -11.58 8.00
CA SER A 110 -9.15 -10.43 8.86
C SER A 110 -7.71 -9.92 8.70
N SER A 111 -6.77 -10.81 8.40
CA SER A 111 -5.36 -10.44 8.14
C SER A 111 -5.19 -9.85 6.75
N VAL A 112 -5.94 -10.35 5.76
CA VAL A 112 -6.02 -9.73 4.42
C VAL A 112 -6.55 -8.31 4.52
N TYR A 113 -7.67 -8.10 5.21
CA TYR A 113 -8.23 -6.78 5.44
C TYR A 113 -7.20 -5.82 6.06
N ARG A 114 -6.55 -6.23 7.16
CA ARG A 114 -5.52 -5.40 7.82
C ARG A 114 -4.33 -5.09 6.91
N ALA A 115 -3.92 -6.03 6.07
CA ALA A 115 -2.84 -5.80 5.11
C ALA A 115 -3.22 -4.74 4.07
N VAL A 116 -4.45 -4.79 3.55
CA VAL A 116 -4.97 -3.82 2.59
C VAL A 116 -5.09 -2.44 3.23
N GLN A 117 -5.67 -2.33 4.44
CA GLN A 117 -5.76 -1.06 5.16
C GLN A 117 -4.38 -0.44 5.41
N PHE A 118 -3.42 -1.24 5.88
CA PHE A 118 -2.05 -0.76 6.11
C PHE A 118 -1.35 -0.32 4.81
N ALA A 119 -1.62 -0.97 3.70
CA ALA A 119 -1.12 -0.54 2.39
C ALA A 119 -1.78 0.78 1.96
N ALA A 120 -3.10 0.89 2.10
CA ALA A 120 -3.86 2.09 1.76
C ALA A 120 -3.40 3.33 2.56
N GLU A 121 -3.13 3.18 3.87
CA GLU A 121 -2.60 4.26 4.70
C GLU A 121 -1.24 4.81 4.24
N LYS A 122 -0.46 4.01 3.52
CA LYS A 122 0.86 4.41 3.00
C LYS A 122 0.79 5.07 1.62
N VAL A 123 -0.25 4.79 0.86
CA VAL A 123 -0.43 5.33 -0.50
C VAL A 123 -0.58 6.86 -0.52
N PRO A 124 -1.32 7.52 0.41
CA PRO A 124 -1.47 8.97 0.39
C PRO A 124 -0.16 9.77 0.47
N GLY A 125 0.88 9.19 1.06
CA GLY A 125 2.21 9.82 1.12
C GLY A 125 2.99 9.82 -0.19
N MET A 126 2.52 9.06 -1.20
CA MET A 126 3.11 8.99 -2.55
C MET A 126 2.34 9.83 -3.57
N GLN A 127 1.45 10.70 -3.08
CA GLN A 127 0.42 11.36 -3.87
C GLN A 127 0.90 12.16 -5.07
N GLN A 128 0.06 12.05 -6.10
CA GLN A 128 -0.24 12.91 -7.25
C GLN A 128 0.86 13.89 -7.70
N LYS A 129 1.33 14.80 -6.84
CA LYS A 129 2.34 15.78 -7.19
C LYS A 129 3.66 15.18 -7.70
N ASN A 130 4.06 14.02 -7.15
CA ASN A 130 5.30 13.36 -7.57
C ASN A 130 5.12 12.43 -8.77
N LEU A 131 3.92 11.87 -8.95
CA LEU A 131 3.60 10.97 -10.07
C LEU A 131 3.32 11.77 -11.35
N LEU A 132 2.72 12.95 -11.23
CA LEU A 132 2.38 13.81 -12.35
C LEU A 132 3.50 14.80 -12.72
N THR A 133 4.55 14.92 -11.89
CA THR A 133 5.67 15.83 -12.20
C THR A 133 6.36 15.44 -13.49
N GLY A 134 6.21 16.29 -14.51
CA GLY A 134 6.76 16.09 -15.86
C GLY A 134 5.98 15.09 -16.72
N TYR A 135 4.86 14.54 -16.22
CA TYR A 135 3.96 13.76 -17.03
C TYR A 135 3.08 14.66 -17.89
N LYS A 136 2.92 14.31 -19.16
CA LYS A 136 2.12 15.08 -20.12
C LYS A 136 1.18 14.14 -20.86
N THR A 137 -0.06 14.55 -21.03
CA THR A 137 -1.03 13.90 -21.89
C THR A 137 -1.84 14.93 -22.67
N LYS A 138 -2.36 14.54 -23.83
CA LYS A 138 -3.23 15.42 -24.63
C LYS A 138 -4.68 15.37 -24.18
N ALA A 139 -5.10 14.29 -23.58
CA ALA A 139 -6.52 14.10 -23.24
C ALA A 139 -6.65 13.41 -21.87
N VAL A 140 -7.50 13.98 -21.04
CA VAL A 140 -7.89 13.43 -19.73
C VAL A 140 -9.32 12.93 -19.83
N GLY A 141 -9.55 11.68 -19.44
CA GLY A 141 -10.89 11.14 -19.20
C GLY A 141 -11.28 11.38 -17.75
N ALA A 142 -12.50 11.81 -17.49
CA ALA A 142 -13.04 11.96 -16.15
C ALA A 142 -14.41 11.29 -16.04
N ASP A 143 -14.64 10.65 -14.90
CA ASP A 143 -15.90 9.99 -14.57
C ASP A 143 -16.19 10.14 -13.06
N ILE A 144 -17.46 10.12 -12.69
CA ILE A 144 -17.92 10.21 -11.31
C ILE A 144 -18.72 8.96 -10.97
N THR A 145 -18.36 8.38 -9.85
CA THR A 145 -19.14 7.27 -9.26
C THR A 145 -19.47 7.58 -7.82
N SER A 146 -20.54 6.99 -7.28
CA SER A 146 -20.92 7.19 -5.89
C SER A 146 -20.69 5.93 -5.07
N VAL A 147 -20.07 6.08 -3.91
CA VAL A 147 -19.81 5.01 -2.95
C VAL A 147 -20.58 5.25 -1.66
N ARG A 148 -21.25 4.21 -1.15
CA ARG A 148 -21.95 4.30 0.12
C ARG A 148 -21.00 4.06 1.30
N CYS A 149 -20.80 5.08 2.13
CA CYS A 149 -19.96 5.01 3.32
C CYS A 149 -20.75 5.48 4.55
N ASN A 150 -20.83 4.65 5.59
CA ASN A 150 -21.58 4.96 6.82
C ASN A 150 -23.04 5.42 6.60
N GLY A 151 -23.68 4.86 5.56
CA GLY A 151 -25.07 5.20 5.21
C GLY A 151 -25.26 6.44 4.32
N GLN A 152 -24.19 7.18 4.04
CA GLN A 152 -24.17 8.33 3.14
C GLN A 152 -23.55 7.96 1.79
N TRP A 153 -24.06 8.56 0.71
CA TRP A 153 -23.44 8.49 -0.60
C TRP A 153 -22.34 9.55 -0.71
N LEU A 154 -21.15 9.12 -1.11
CA LEU A 154 -19.99 9.99 -1.34
C LEU A 154 -19.65 9.94 -2.83
N PRO A 155 -19.65 11.06 -3.54
CA PRO A 155 -19.19 11.11 -4.92
C PRO A 155 -17.67 10.95 -4.97
N ILE A 156 -17.22 10.08 -5.88
CA ILE A 156 -15.80 9.80 -6.14
C ILE A 156 -15.50 10.21 -7.57
N GLY A 157 -14.64 11.20 -7.72
CA GLY A 157 -14.10 11.58 -9.02
C GLY A 157 -12.89 10.70 -9.37
N ILE A 158 -12.87 10.19 -10.60
CA ILE A 158 -11.79 9.42 -11.17
C ILE A 158 -11.32 10.10 -12.45
N SER A 159 -10.05 10.45 -12.53
CA SER A 159 -9.46 10.96 -13.76
C SER A 159 -8.35 10.04 -14.29
N VAL A 160 -8.32 9.87 -15.59
CA VAL A 160 -7.38 8.99 -16.29
C VAL A 160 -6.78 9.68 -17.50
N ASP A 161 -5.58 9.30 -17.88
CA ASP A 161 -5.06 9.61 -19.22
C ASP A 161 -5.88 8.82 -20.26
N ALA A 162 -6.62 9.51 -21.10
CA ALA A 162 -7.48 8.89 -22.09
C ALA A 162 -6.70 8.14 -23.21
N VAL A 163 -5.39 8.38 -23.31
CA VAL A 163 -4.53 7.75 -24.33
C VAL A 163 -4.03 6.38 -23.85
N ASN A 164 -3.59 6.27 -22.60
CA ASN A 164 -2.95 5.05 -22.11
C ASN A 164 -3.64 4.40 -20.89
N GLY A 165 -4.70 5.03 -20.35
CA GLY A 165 -5.48 4.51 -19.24
C GLY A 165 -4.78 4.64 -17.87
N MET A 166 -3.74 5.45 -17.75
CA MET A 166 -3.11 5.71 -16.46
C MET A 166 -4.04 6.53 -15.58
N VAL A 167 -4.28 6.09 -14.36
CA VAL A 167 -5.06 6.85 -13.37
C VAL A 167 -4.26 8.06 -12.91
N LEU A 168 -4.83 9.24 -13.12
CA LEU A 168 -4.23 10.53 -12.74
C LEU A 168 -4.69 10.94 -11.35
N SER A 169 -5.97 10.72 -11.01
CA SER A 169 -6.53 11.06 -9.71
C SER A 169 -7.69 10.15 -9.34
N ILE A 170 -7.87 9.92 -8.05
CA ILE A 170 -9.09 9.36 -7.43
C ILE A 170 -9.34 10.16 -6.17
N ASP A 171 -10.42 10.94 -6.14
CA ASP A 171 -10.72 11.85 -5.04
C ASP A 171 -12.17 11.72 -4.57
N VAL A 172 -12.37 11.93 -3.27
CA VAL A 172 -13.72 12.13 -2.73
C VAL A 172 -14.11 13.57 -2.99
N LEU A 173 -15.17 13.78 -3.74
CA LEU A 173 -15.65 15.10 -4.08
C LEU A 173 -16.61 15.64 -3.00
N PRO A 174 -16.64 16.96 -2.77
CA PRO A 174 -17.60 17.57 -1.85
C PRO A 174 -19.03 17.54 -2.40
N GLY A 175 -19.19 17.42 -3.73
CA GLY A 175 -20.44 17.34 -4.47
C GLY A 175 -20.20 17.08 -5.95
N GLU A 176 -21.30 17.13 -6.73
CA GLU A 176 -21.32 16.83 -8.18
C GLU A 176 -21.76 18.05 -9.01
N ASP A 177 -21.76 19.27 -8.43
CA ASP A 177 -22.06 20.48 -9.20
C ASP A 177 -20.85 20.94 -10.04
N ALA A 178 -21.13 21.68 -11.11
CA ALA A 178 -20.14 22.08 -12.10
C ALA A 178 -18.96 22.87 -11.49
N GLU A 179 -19.21 23.72 -10.48
CA GLU A 179 -18.17 24.51 -9.82
C GLU A 179 -17.17 23.60 -9.06
N GLN A 180 -17.70 22.58 -8.35
CA GLN A 180 -16.88 21.64 -7.60
C GLN A 180 -16.10 20.70 -8.52
N LEU A 181 -16.69 20.29 -9.64
CA LEU A 181 -16.03 19.47 -10.64
C LEU A 181 -14.91 20.24 -11.35
N GLN A 182 -15.16 21.47 -11.70
CA GLN A 182 -14.14 22.35 -12.27
C GLN A 182 -12.98 22.53 -11.30
N ALA A 183 -13.24 22.85 -10.04
CA ALA A 183 -12.23 23.00 -8.99
C ALA A 183 -11.39 21.75 -8.76
N TRP A 184 -11.97 20.56 -8.98
CA TRP A 184 -11.26 19.29 -8.91
C TRP A 184 -10.41 19.02 -10.15
N LEU A 185 -10.93 19.26 -11.36
CA LEU A 185 -10.28 18.88 -12.62
C LEU A 185 -9.20 19.87 -13.06
N GLU A 186 -9.41 21.17 -12.87
CA GLU A 186 -8.51 22.23 -13.34
C GLU A 186 -7.06 22.01 -12.88
N PRO A 187 -6.75 21.70 -11.60
CA PRO A 187 -5.39 21.42 -11.17
C PRO A 187 -4.77 20.15 -11.79
N ILE A 188 -5.61 19.20 -12.21
CA ILE A 188 -5.15 17.95 -12.84
C ILE A 188 -4.79 18.22 -14.29
N LEU A 189 -5.66 18.90 -15.04
CA LEU A 189 -5.45 19.30 -16.42
C LEU A 189 -4.17 20.15 -16.57
N ASP A 190 -3.99 21.13 -15.70
CA ASP A 190 -2.79 21.97 -15.65
C ASP A 190 -1.52 21.17 -15.36
N ALA A 191 -1.60 20.21 -14.41
CA ALA A 191 -0.44 19.40 -14.01
C ALA A 191 0.07 18.49 -15.14
N VAL A 192 -0.83 18.04 -16.04
CA VAL A 192 -0.50 17.12 -17.14
C VAL A 192 -0.47 17.80 -18.51
N ASP A 193 -0.68 19.14 -18.57
CA ASP A 193 -0.66 19.96 -19.80
C ASP A 193 -1.65 19.42 -20.86
N ALA A 194 -2.90 19.12 -20.42
CA ALA A 194 -3.93 18.51 -21.26
C ALA A 194 -4.86 19.56 -21.88
N ASP A 195 -5.10 19.41 -23.18
CA ASP A 195 -5.98 20.31 -23.95
C ASP A 195 -7.41 19.79 -24.10
N VAL A 196 -7.65 18.51 -23.83
CA VAL A 196 -8.92 17.83 -24.08
C VAL A 196 -9.40 17.12 -22.82
N LEU A 197 -10.65 17.38 -22.45
CA LEU A 197 -11.38 16.62 -21.44
C LEU A 197 -12.41 15.72 -22.13
N VAL A 198 -12.43 14.44 -21.75
CA VAL A 198 -13.40 13.44 -22.20
C VAL A 198 -14.21 13.00 -20.99
N SER A 199 -15.52 13.22 -21.01
CA SER A 199 -16.45 12.73 -20.00
C SER A 199 -17.58 11.94 -20.66
N ASP A 200 -18.34 11.18 -19.88
CA ASP A 200 -19.66 10.76 -20.29
C ASP A 200 -20.57 12.01 -20.42
N ASP A 201 -21.66 11.87 -21.13
CA ASP A 201 -22.60 12.95 -21.50
C ASP A 201 -23.39 13.50 -20.29
N ALA A 202 -22.76 13.58 -19.12
CA ALA A 202 -23.36 14.12 -17.90
C ALA A 202 -23.43 15.66 -17.97
N ASP A 203 -24.59 16.23 -17.75
CA ASP A 203 -24.88 17.68 -17.80
C ASP A 203 -24.00 18.54 -16.84
N ALA A 204 -23.15 17.89 -16.05
CA ALA A 204 -22.31 18.53 -15.02
C ALA A 204 -20.88 18.85 -15.47
N PHE A 205 -20.46 18.41 -16.69
CA PHE A 205 -19.13 18.69 -17.24
C PHE A 205 -19.15 19.78 -18.30
#